data_b9ba8a13c0e3c1f1299f0b2456a70572
#
_entry.id   b9ba8a13c0e3c1f1299f0b2456a70572
#
_cell.length_a   1.000
_cell.length_b   1.000
_cell.length_c   1.000
_cell.angle_alpha   90.00
_cell.angle_beta   90.00
_cell.angle_gamma   90.00
#
_symmetry.space_group_name_H-M   'P 1'
#
loop_
_entity.id
_entity.type
_entity.pdbx_description
1 polymer ?
#
loop_
_entity_poly.entity_id
_entity_poly.type
_entity_poly.pdbx_seq_one_letter_code
_entity_poly.pdbx_strand_id
1 'polypeptide(L)'
;IAEFTSTDLKEWASAGTFMTMMWDRFYECPDVFKMGDWWYLVYSEQASFMRKVQYFKGRTLEELKATTANDAGIWPDNREGMLDSRAFYAGKTASDGTNRYIWGWCPTRAGNDNGNVGDVEPEWAGNLVAQRLIQHEDGTLTLGVPDAIDRKYTSAQEVKVMAKDGNVTESGKTYTLAEGASVIFNRLKVHNKISFTVKASSNTDRFGISFVRGTDSKSWYSIHVNADEGKANFEKDG
;
A
#
# COMPACT_ATOMS: atom_id res chain seq x y z
N ILE A 1 -0.72 -0.54 24.27
CA ILE A 1 0.70 -0.13 24.10
C ILE A 1 1.12 0.64 25.35
N ALA A 2 2.14 0.14 26.05
CA ALA A 2 2.75 0.83 27.20
C ALA A 2 3.79 1.86 26.71
N GLU A 3 3.91 2.96 27.46
CA GLU A 3 4.90 4.00 27.23
C GLU A 3 5.96 3.96 28.32
N PHE A 4 7.21 4.02 27.93
CA PHE A 4 8.35 4.16 28.81
C PHE A 4 9.22 5.31 28.34
N THR A 5 9.83 5.99 29.28
CA THR A 5 10.76 7.11 29.02
C THR A 5 12.11 6.84 29.63
N SER A 6 13.16 7.36 29.01
CA SER A 6 14.53 7.31 29.49
C SER A 6 15.27 8.59 29.11
N THR A 7 16.18 9.04 29.94
CA THR A 7 17.08 10.16 29.65
C THR A 7 18.48 9.71 29.24
N ASP A 8 18.81 8.44 29.44
CA ASP A 8 20.15 7.87 29.19
C ASP A 8 20.13 6.56 28.37
N LEU A 9 18.94 6.07 28.00
CA LEU A 9 18.69 4.80 27.30
C LEU A 9 19.13 3.54 28.09
N LYS A 10 19.37 3.67 29.39
CA LYS A 10 19.74 2.58 30.31
C LYS A 10 18.66 2.33 31.33
N GLU A 11 18.24 3.39 32.03
CA GLU A 11 17.18 3.35 33.01
C GLU A 11 15.87 3.82 32.36
N TRP A 12 14.80 3.03 32.49
CA TRP A 12 13.50 3.29 31.87
C TRP A 12 12.42 3.38 32.93
N ALA A 13 11.65 4.45 32.88
CA ALA A 13 10.49 4.68 33.76
C ALA A 13 9.20 4.49 32.96
N SER A 14 8.22 3.85 33.56
CA SER A 14 6.88 3.76 32.96
C SER A 14 6.23 5.13 32.93
N ALA A 15 5.80 5.55 31.75
CA ALA A 15 5.00 6.76 31.54
C ALA A 15 3.50 6.47 31.41
N GLY A 16 3.10 5.20 31.58
CA GLY A 16 1.72 4.77 31.55
C GLY A 16 1.32 4.09 30.24
N THR A 17 0.09 4.31 29.81
CA THR A 17 -0.46 3.73 28.60
C THR A 17 -0.48 4.77 27.50
N PHE A 18 0.25 4.50 26.42
CA PHE A 18 0.19 5.31 25.20
C PHE A 18 -1.16 5.10 24.48
N MET A 19 -1.57 3.85 24.38
CA MET A 19 -2.76 3.44 23.64
C MET A 19 -3.41 2.24 24.30
N THR A 20 -4.70 2.34 24.58
CA THR A 20 -5.52 1.20 24.97
C THR A 20 -6.15 0.59 23.72
N MET A 21 -5.99 -0.70 23.56
CA MET A 21 -6.44 -1.42 22.37
C MET A 21 -7.61 -2.34 22.74
N MET A 22 -8.43 -2.64 21.74
CA MET A 22 -9.46 -3.66 21.91
C MET A 22 -8.78 -5.01 22.18
N TRP A 23 -9.31 -5.73 23.15
CA TRP A 23 -8.74 -7.00 23.65
C TRP A 23 -8.74 -8.14 22.61
N ASP A 24 -9.52 -8.01 21.55
CA ASP A 24 -9.68 -9.02 20.48
C ASP A 24 -8.81 -8.78 19.25
N ARG A 25 -7.97 -7.72 19.27
CA ARG A 25 -7.12 -7.37 18.13
C ARG A 25 -5.65 -7.38 18.52
N PHE A 26 -4.86 -7.99 17.66
CA PHE A 26 -3.40 -7.99 17.79
C PHE A 26 -2.82 -6.81 17.02
N TYR A 27 -2.15 -5.94 17.75
CA TYR A 27 -1.43 -4.80 17.22
C TYR A 27 0.05 -4.94 17.57
N GLU A 28 0.89 -4.85 16.56
CA GLU A 28 2.31 -5.11 16.69
C GLU A 28 3.12 -3.96 16.06
N CYS A 29 4.39 -3.94 16.39
CA CYS A 29 5.37 -3.04 15.79
C CYS A 29 5.00 -1.55 15.86
N PRO A 30 4.53 -1.00 17.01
CA PRO A 30 4.18 0.41 17.10
C PRO A 30 5.38 1.29 16.79
N ASP A 31 5.16 2.35 16.01
CA ASP A 31 6.19 3.33 15.65
C ASP A 31 5.58 4.73 15.68
N VAL A 32 6.02 5.55 16.61
CA VAL A 32 5.52 6.91 16.82
C VAL A 32 6.54 7.90 16.30
N PHE A 33 6.10 8.82 15.44
CA PHE A 33 6.97 9.86 14.89
C PHE A 33 6.21 11.12 14.54
N LYS A 34 6.95 12.20 14.41
CA LYS A 34 6.46 13.46 13.85
C LYS A 34 6.96 13.61 12.41
N MET A 35 6.07 14.04 11.51
CA MET A 35 6.37 14.41 10.15
C MET A 35 5.58 15.66 9.78
N GLY A 36 6.26 16.72 9.40
CA GLY A 36 5.62 18.03 9.26
C GLY A 36 4.91 18.47 10.54
N ASP A 37 3.64 18.86 10.41
CA ASP A 37 2.81 19.33 11.52
C ASP A 37 1.98 18.24 12.18
N TRP A 38 2.22 16.98 11.83
CA TRP A 38 1.43 15.85 12.29
C TRP A 38 2.27 14.84 13.06
N TRP A 39 1.66 14.27 14.09
CA TRP A 39 2.12 13.07 14.78
C TRP A 39 1.43 11.85 14.21
N TYR A 40 2.15 10.75 14.14
CA TYR A 40 1.69 9.47 13.63
C TYR A 40 2.03 8.35 14.59
N LEU A 41 1.13 7.39 14.67
CA LEU A 41 1.39 6.06 15.19
C LEU A 41 1.17 5.08 14.04
N VAL A 42 2.22 4.49 13.52
CA VAL A 42 2.15 3.36 12.59
C VAL A 42 2.18 2.07 13.39
N TYR A 43 1.39 1.10 12.99
CA TYR A 43 1.31 -0.20 13.64
C TYR A 43 0.90 -1.27 12.64
N SER A 44 1.13 -2.55 13.02
CA SER A 44 0.74 -3.71 12.23
C SER A 44 -0.42 -4.42 12.92
N GLU A 45 -1.43 -4.79 12.16
CA GLU A 45 -2.63 -5.48 12.64
C GLU A 45 -2.76 -6.87 12.03
N GLN A 46 -3.13 -7.83 12.87
CA GLN A 46 -3.24 -9.25 12.50
C GLN A 46 -4.67 -9.79 12.56
N ALA A 47 -5.54 -9.18 13.35
CA ALA A 47 -6.81 -9.79 13.77
C ALA A 47 -7.94 -9.73 12.75
N SER A 48 -7.86 -8.90 11.73
CA SER A 48 -8.94 -8.73 10.73
C SER A 48 -8.80 -9.64 9.52
N PHE A 49 -8.31 -10.86 9.70
CA PHE A 49 -8.03 -11.84 8.62
C PHE A 49 -7.07 -11.34 7.53
N MET A 50 -6.52 -10.16 7.71
CA MET A 50 -5.61 -9.53 6.77
C MET A 50 -4.49 -8.86 7.54
N ARG A 51 -3.27 -9.35 7.37
CA ARG A 51 -2.09 -8.64 7.84
C ARG A 51 -1.95 -7.35 7.06
N LYS A 52 -1.85 -6.25 7.77
CA LYS A 52 -1.74 -4.91 7.18
C LYS A 52 -0.99 -3.97 8.11
N VAL A 53 -0.45 -2.92 7.54
CA VAL A 53 0.11 -1.80 8.27
C VAL A 53 -0.88 -0.64 8.19
N GLN A 54 -1.16 -0.05 9.34
CA GLN A 54 -2.10 1.06 9.46
C GLN A 54 -1.47 2.20 10.24
N TYR A 55 -2.11 3.37 10.26
CA TYR A 55 -1.67 4.50 11.05
C TYR A 55 -2.84 5.30 11.62
N PHE A 56 -2.58 5.90 12.78
CA PHE A 56 -3.35 7.02 13.31
C PHE A 56 -2.57 8.31 13.13
N LYS A 57 -3.25 9.43 13.13
CA LYS A 57 -2.64 10.75 13.06
C LYS A 57 -3.30 11.74 14.04
N GLY A 58 -2.54 12.72 14.49
CA GLY A 58 -3.00 13.84 15.31
C GLY A 58 -2.12 15.07 15.13
N ARG A 59 -2.63 16.26 15.36
CA ARG A 59 -1.83 17.49 15.31
C ARG A 59 -0.87 17.60 16.49
N THR A 60 -1.26 17.03 17.61
CA THR A 60 -0.41 16.93 18.82
C THR A 60 -0.27 15.47 19.24
N LEU A 61 0.69 15.19 20.11
CA LEU A 61 0.86 13.86 20.68
C LEU A 61 -0.34 13.48 21.57
N GLU A 62 -0.91 14.44 22.28
CA GLU A 62 -2.11 14.26 23.09
C GLU A 62 -3.33 13.93 22.24
N GLU A 63 -3.48 14.61 21.11
CA GLU A 63 -4.54 14.31 20.14
C GLU A 63 -4.38 12.92 19.56
N LEU A 64 -3.16 12.50 19.23
CA LEU A 64 -2.87 11.16 18.75
C LEU A 64 -3.25 10.11 19.81
N LYS A 65 -2.83 10.31 21.07
CA LYS A 65 -3.18 9.42 22.19
C LYS A 65 -4.70 9.35 22.44
N ALA A 66 -5.37 10.50 22.39
CA ALA A 66 -6.82 10.58 22.57
C ALA A 66 -7.60 9.88 21.44
N THR A 67 -7.07 9.92 20.22
CA THR A 67 -7.67 9.23 19.06
C THR A 67 -7.77 7.73 19.31
N THR A 68 -6.76 7.17 19.91
CA THR A 68 -6.70 5.73 20.18
C THR A 68 -7.57 5.30 21.36
N ALA A 69 -7.80 6.20 22.32
CA ALA A 69 -8.57 5.89 23.54
C ALA A 69 -10.09 5.81 23.32
N ASN A 70 -10.58 6.44 22.27
CA ASN A 70 -12.02 6.50 21.98
C ASN A 70 -12.52 5.41 21.02
N ASP A 71 -11.65 4.49 20.66
CA ASP A 71 -12.02 3.47 19.69
C ASP A 71 -12.83 2.36 20.35
N ALA A 72 -14.15 2.54 20.38
CA ALA A 72 -15.12 1.52 20.73
C ALA A 72 -15.33 0.51 19.58
N GLY A 73 -14.34 0.28 18.74
CA GLY A 73 -14.41 -0.65 17.61
C GLY A 73 -14.88 -0.02 16.30
N ILE A 74 -15.07 1.27 16.28
CA ILE A 74 -15.35 2.03 15.08
C ILE A 74 -14.10 2.84 14.76
N TRP A 75 -13.52 2.61 13.61
CA TRP A 75 -12.36 3.35 13.14
C TRP A 75 -12.78 4.81 12.92
N PRO A 76 -12.12 5.78 13.52
CA PRO A 76 -12.46 7.17 13.30
C PRO A 76 -12.16 7.51 11.83
N ASP A 77 -13.19 7.86 11.10
CA ASP A 77 -13.25 7.95 9.63
C ASP A 77 -12.14 8.75 8.95
N ASN A 78 -11.42 9.60 9.65
CA ASN A 78 -10.42 10.48 9.04
C ASN A 78 -9.04 10.44 9.73
N ARG A 79 -8.83 9.56 10.70
CA ARG A 79 -7.61 9.54 11.51
C ARG A 79 -6.77 8.30 11.33
N GLU A 80 -7.36 7.24 10.84
CA GLU A 80 -6.71 5.99 10.53
C GLU A 80 -6.65 5.76 9.01
N GLY A 81 -5.56 5.22 8.54
CA GLY A 81 -5.38 4.84 7.16
C GLY A 81 -4.59 3.55 7.04
N MET A 82 -4.86 2.80 6.00
CA MET A 82 -4.07 1.63 5.64
C MET A 82 -2.90 2.06 4.75
N LEU A 83 -1.70 1.63 5.10
CA LEU A 83 -0.50 1.78 4.30
C LEU A 83 -0.25 0.48 3.53
N ASP A 84 -0.37 0.56 2.21
CA ASP A 84 -0.31 -0.60 1.33
C ASP A 84 -1.54 -1.53 1.47
N SER A 85 -1.46 -2.69 0.85
CA SER A 85 -2.49 -3.71 0.91
C SER A 85 -2.14 -4.76 1.97
N ARG A 86 -2.99 -5.78 2.06
CA ARG A 86 -2.69 -6.99 2.83
C ARG A 86 -1.38 -7.61 2.34
N ALA A 87 -0.67 -8.23 3.24
CA ALA A 87 0.65 -8.84 3.07
C ALA A 87 1.87 -7.92 3.21
N PHE A 88 1.73 -6.61 3.28
CA PHE A 88 2.80 -5.76 3.78
C PHE A 88 2.69 -5.65 5.29
N TYR A 89 3.72 -6.09 6.02
CA TYR A 89 3.61 -6.28 7.46
C TYR A 89 4.87 -5.86 8.23
N ALA A 90 4.71 -5.68 9.56
CA ALA A 90 5.76 -5.28 10.50
C ALA A 90 6.46 -3.99 10.08
N GLY A 91 5.68 -3.01 9.64
CA GLY A 91 6.18 -1.73 9.16
C GLY A 91 6.90 -0.94 10.24
N LYS A 92 8.14 -0.52 9.96
CA LYS A 92 8.94 0.39 10.78
C LYS A 92 9.48 1.52 9.93
N THR A 93 9.50 2.72 10.49
CA THR A 93 9.91 3.90 9.73
C THR A 93 11.26 4.45 10.17
N ALA A 94 11.95 5.09 9.23
CA ALA A 94 13.12 5.92 9.52
C ALA A 94 13.19 7.09 8.55
N SER A 95 13.81 8.19 8.97
CA SER A 95 14.03 9.39 8.14
C SER A 95 15.50 9.52 7.80
N ASP A 96 15.78 9.96 6.58
CA ASP A 96 17.12 10.40 6.15
C ASP A 96 17.34 11.91 6.34
N GLY A 97 16.40 12.59 7.01
CA GLY A 97 16.41 14.03 7.21
C GLY A 97 15.59 14.80 6.18
N THR A 98 15.32 14.23 5.03
CA THR A 98 14.51 14.83 3.95
C THR A 98 13.24 14.04 3.70
N ASN A 99 13.37 12.74 3.59
CA ASN A 99 12.28 11.81 3.36
C ASN A 99 12.13 10.87 4.55
N ARG A 100 10.95 10.33 4.71
CA ARG A 100 10.71 9.22 5.62
C ARG A 100 10.32 7.99 4.82
N TYR A 101 10.90 6.89 5.20
CA TYR A 101 10.66 5.58 4.56
C TYR A 101 10.06 4.63 5.57
N ILE A 102 9.29 3.69 5.07
CA ILE A 102 8.78 2.56 5.84
C ILE A 102 9.33 1.27 5.24
N TRP A 103 9.83 0.40 6.10
CA TRP A 103 10.26 -0.97 5.75
C TRP A 103 9.32 -1.95 6.40
N GLY A 104 8.89 -2.89 5.60
CA GLY A 104 8.09 -4.02 6.04
C GLY A 104 8.46 -5.24 5.22
N TRP A 105 7.87 -6.37 5.52
CA TRP A 105 8.08 -7.58 4.78
C TRP A 105 6.80 -8.07 4.12
N CYS A 106 6.96 -8.69 2.95
CA CYS A 106 5.90 -9.38 2.25
C CYS A 106 6.16 -10.87 2.35
N PRO A 107 5.26 -11.69 2.93
CA PRO A 107 5.50 -13.11 3.13
C PRO A 107 5.70 -13.83 1.81
N THR A 108 6.61 -14.77 1.78
CA THR A 108 6.67 -15.77 0.73
C THR A 108 5.57 -16.79 0.94
N ARG A 109 5.06 -17.33 -0.14
CA ARG A 109 3.97 -18.30 -0.12
C ARG A 109 4.30 -19.49 -0.98
N ALA A 110 4.01 -20.69 -0.45
CA ALA A 110 4.01 -21.89 -1.24
C ALA A 110 2.81 -21.86 -2.20
N GLY A 111 3.06 -22.06 -3.46
CA GLY A 111 2.02 -22.11 -4.47
C GLY A 111 1.41 -20.74 -4.84
N ASN A 112 0.19 -20.77 -5.31
CA ASN A 112 -0.57 -19.59 -5.76
C ASN A 112 -1.49 -19.01 -4.69
N ASP A 113 -1.32 -19.44 -3.47
CA ASP A 113 -2.22 -19.06 -2.42
C ASP A 113 -2.06 -17.60 -2.04
N ASN A 114 -3.15 -16.84 -2.13
CA ASN A 114 -3.23 -15.48 -1.62
C ASN A 114 -3.32 -15.44 -0.09
N GLY A 115 -3.08 -16.57 0.52
CA GLY A 115 -3.02 -16.99 1.88
C GLY A 115 -3.23 -15.94 2.95
N ASN A 116 -3.56 -16.35 4.07
CA ASN A 116 -4.19 -15.78 5.22
C ASN A 116 -5.71 -15.78 5.14
N VAL A 117 -6.27 -16.41 4.14
CA VAL A 117 -7.69 -16.69 4.09
C VAL A 117 -7.83 -18.20 4.24
N GLY A 118 -8.38 -18.63 5.38
CA GLY A 118 -8.56 -20.03 5.69
C GLY A 118 -7.40 -20.67 6.48
N ASP A 119 -7.34 -21.97 6.46
CA ASP A 119 -6.46 -22.81 7.30
C ASP A 119 -5.00 -22.88 6.83
N VAL A 120 -4.60 -22.04 5.90
CA VAL A 120 -3.22 -22.02 5.42
C VAL A 120 -2.39 -21.18 6.36
N GLU A 121 -1.46 -21.81 7.05
CA GLU A 121 -0.47 -21.14 7.88
C GLU A 121 0.32 -20.13 7.00
N PRO A 122 0.34 -18.85 7.40
CA PRO A 122 1.10 -17.87 6.67
C PRO A 122 2.59 -18.14 6.82
N GLU A 123 3.30 -18.17 5.71
CA GLU A 123 4.73 -18.21 5.74
C GLU A 123 5.28 -16.88 6.29
N TRP A 124 5.94 -16.99 7.43
CA TRP A 124 6.67 -15.88 8.02
C TRP A 124 8.00 -15.70 7.29
N ALA A 125 8.54 -14.50 7.35
CA ALA A 125 9.63 -14.04 6.52
C ALA A 125 9.24 -13.88 5.04
N GLY A 126 10.12 -13.33 4.26
CA GLY A 126 9.87 -13.04 2.85
C GLY A 126 10.77 -11.91 2.39
N ASN A 127 10.31 -11.15 1.42
CA ASN A 127 11.08 -10.05 0.88
C ASN A 127 10.90 -8.78 1.73
N LEU A 128 12.01 -8.17 2.11
CA LEU A 128 12.01 -6.82 2.68
C LEU A 128 11.66 -5.82 1.58
N VAL A 129 10.65 -5.01 1.86
CA VAL A 129 10.19 -3.96 0.96
C VAL A 129 10.34 -2.60 1.63
N ALA A 130 10.90 -1.65 0.90
CA ALA A 130 11.00 -0.26 1.32
C ALA A 130 10.09 0.61 0.47
N GLN A 131 9.32 1.48 1.13
CA GLN A 131 8.46 2.46 0.48
C GLN A 131 8.70 3.84 1.08
N ARG A 132 8.49 4.91 0.30
CA ARG A 132 8.57 6.27 0.79
C ARG A 132 7.20 6.70 1.30
N LEU A 133 7.15 7.25 2.52
CA LEU A 133 5.96 7.92 3.03
C LEU A 133 5.80 9.29 2.38
N ILE A 134 4.61 9.56 1.86
CA ILE A 134 4.23 10.83 1.27
C ILE A 134 3.12 11.41 2.15
N GLN A 135 3.37 12.57 2.74
CA GLN A 135 2.39 13.28 3.55
C GLN A 135 1.64 14.29 2.69
N HIS A 136 0.33 14.27 2.80
CA HIS A 136 -0.57 15.26 2.21
C HIS A 136 -0.88 16.39 3.19
N GLU A 137 -1.45 17.49 2.71
CA GLU A 137 -1.76 18.68 3.53
C GLU A 137 -2.69 18.38 4.70
N ASP A 138 -3.63 17.47 4.51
CA ASP A 138 -4.56 17.02 5.54
C ASP A 138 -3.96 16.02 6.53
N GLY A 139 -2.66 15.71 6.38
CA GLY A 139 -1.92 14.74 7.17
C GLY A 139 -2.14 13.29 6.75
N THR A 140 -2.90 13.01 5.71
CA THR A 140 -2.98 11.63 5.20
C THR A 140 -1.65 11.19 4.64
N LEU A 141 -1.34 9.91 4.81
CA LEU A 141 -0.13 9.29 4.28
C LEU A 141 -0.47 8.39 3.11
N THR A 142 0.33 8.48 2.07
CA THR A 142 0.37 7.52 0.98
C THR A 142 1.78 6.98 0.79
N LEU A 143 1.90 5.92 0.02
CA LEU A 143 3.18 5.28 -0.26
C LEU A 143 3.65 5.57 -1.67
N GLY A 144 4.94 5.73 -1.80
CA GLY A 144 5.60 5.91 -3.09
C GLY A 144 6.87 5.08 -3.21
N VAL A 145 7.32 4.90 -4.43
CA VAL A 145 8.60 4.23 -4.68
C VAL A 145 9.73 5.13 -4.16
N PRO A 146 10.70 4.59 -3.41
CA PRO A 146 11.88 5.35 -3.02
C PRO A 146 12.64 5.88 -4.24
N ASP A 147 13.09 7.14 -4.21
CA ASP A 147 13.78 7.79 -5.33
C ASP A 147 15.03 7.01 -5.77
N ALA A 148 15.70 6.36 -4.83
CA ALA A 148 16.88 5.53 -5.13
C ALA A 148 16.52 4.32 -6.01
N ILE A 149 15.32 3.78 -5.87
CA ILE A 149 14.79 2.71 -6.73
C ILE A 149 14.31 3.29 -8.04
N ASP A 150 13.56 4.38 -8.00
CA ASP A 150 12.99 5.02 -9.19
C ASP A 150 14.08 5.44 -10.19
N ARG A 151 15.18 5.98 -9.70
CA ARG A 151 16.36 6.34 -10.52
C ARG A 151 17.07 5.16 -11.20
N LYS A 152 16.73 3.92 -10.89
CA LYS A 152 17.28 2.74 -11.57
C LYS A 152 16.63 2.49 -12.93
N TYR A 153 15.47 3.06 -13.18
CA TYR A 153 14.79 2.96 -14.47
C TYR A 153 15.31 4.02 -15.42
N THR A 154 16.46 3.75 -16.04
CA THR A 154 17.22 4.73 -16.84
C THR A 154 17.03 4.57 -18.35
N SER A 155 16.41 3.48 -18.80
CA SER A 155 16.26 3.17 -20.22
C SER A 155 14.80 3.03 -20.59
N ALA A 156 14.35 3.83 -21.55
CA ALA A 156 13.04 3.64 -22.13
C ALA A 156 12.96 2.33 -22.91
N GLN A 157 11.83 1.65 -22.82
CA GLN A 157 11.52 0.53 -23.67
C GLN A 157 10.58 0.98 -24.79
N GLU A 158 10.77 0.42 -25.95
CA GLU A 158 9.84 0.64 -27.05
C GLU A 158 8.53 -0.12 -26.77
N VAL A 159 7.44 0.62 -26.81
CA VAL A 159 6.09 0.07 -26.64
C VAL A 159 5.40 0.11 -28.00
N LYS A 160 5.01 -1.06 -28.50
CA LYS A 160 4.33 -1.26 -29.78
C LYS A 160 2.97 -1.89 -29.56
N VAL A 161 1.98 -1.41 -30.26
CA VAL A 161 0.67 -2.07 -30.33
C VAL A 161 0.80 -3.35 -31.12
N MET A 162 0.40 -4.46 -30.53
CA MET A 162 0.41 -5.78 -31.18
C MET A 162 -0.98 -6.16 -31.67
N ALA A 163 -2.01 -5.76 -30.92
CA ALA A 163 -3.40 -6.00 -31.30
C ALA A 163 -4.32 -4.96 -30.64
N LYS A 164 -5.47 -4.77 -31.24
CA LYS A 164 -6.61 -4.03 -30.68
C LYS A 164 -7.82 -4.92 -30.76
N ASP A 165 -8.62 -4.94 -29.72
CA ASP A 165 -9.88 -5.64 -29.67
C ASP A 165 -11.00 -4.66 -29.33
N GLY A 166 -12.17 -4.82 -29.95
CA GLY A 166 -13.27 -3.88 -29.81
C GLY A 166 -13.03 -2.54 -30.53
N ASN A 167 -13.80 -1.54 -30.11
CA ASN A 167 -13.72 -0.21 -30.71
C ASN A 167 -12.63 0.63 -30.03
N VAL A 168 -11.50 0.77 -30.71
CA VAL A 168 -10.33 1.52 -30.25
C VAL A 168 -9.96 2.56 -31.29
N THR A 169 -9.90 3.82 -30.89
CA THR A 169 -9.29 4.89 -31.69
C THR A 169 -7.92 5.29 -31.13
N GLU A 170 -7.00 5.63 -32.02
CA GLU A 170 -5.62 5.97 -31.67
C GLU A 170 -5.25 7.35 -32.22
N SER A 171 -4.64 8.15 -31.39
CA SER A 171 -4.03 9.43 -31.80
C SER A 171 -2.69 9.59 -31.08
N GLY A 172 -1.62 9.36 -31.82
CA GLY A 172 -0.27 9.32 -31.27
C GLY A 172 -0.10 8.23 -30.22
N LYS A 173 0.12 8.62 -28.95
CA LYS A 173 0.22 7.70 -27.81
C LYS A 173 -1.05 7.63 -26.97
N THR A 174 -2.14 8.20 -27.44
CA THR A 174 -3.44 8.21 -26.76
C THR A 174 -4.35 7.21 -27.42
N TYR A 175 -4.98 6.38 -26.60
CA TYR A 175 -5.96 5.38 -27.02
C TYR A 175 -7.29 5.70 -26.35
N THR A 176 -8.35 5.79 -27.14
CA THR A 176 -9.71 5.88 -26.63
C THR A 176 -10.38 4.52 -26.82
N LEU A 177 -10.83 3.92 -25.74
CA LEU A 177 -11.41 2.60 -25.69
C LEU A 177 -12.89 2.70 -25.39
N ALA A 178 -13.74 2.04 -26.19
CA ALA A 178 -15.14 1.83 -25.83
C ALA A 178 -15.25 0.69 -24.80
N GLU A 179 -16.43 0.47 -24.29
CA GLU A 179 -16.73 -0.65 -23.39
C GLU A 179 -16.28 -2.00 -23.99
N GLY A 180 -15.61 -2.79 -23.17
CA GLY A 180 -15.07 -4.09 -23.56
C GLY A 180 -13.87 -4.06 -24.50
N ALA A 181 -13.42 -2.86 -24.92
CA ALA A 181 -12.28 -2.74 -25.82
C ALA A 181 -10.95 -2.85 -25.08
N SER A 182 -9.93 -3.33 -25.78
CA SER A 182 -8.57 -3.45 -25.24
C SER A 182 -7.49 -3.16 -26.28
N VAL A 183 -6.31 -2.80 -25.77
CA VAL A 183 -5.08 -2.65 -26.56
C VAL A 183 -4.01 -3.55 -25.98
N ILE A 184 -3.42 -4.37 -26.79
CA ILE A 184 -2.35 -5.29 -26.43
C ILE A 184 -1.03 -4.74 -26.92
N PHE A 185 -0.10 -4.61 -26.00
CA PHE A 185 1.26 -4.13 -26.28
C PHE A 185 2.26 -5.29 -26.31
N ASN A 186 3.40 -5.03 -26.91
CA ASN A 186 4.49 -5.99 -26.97
C ASN A 186 5.00 -6.36 -25.57
N ARG A 187 5.68 -7.49 -25.49
CA ARG A 187 6.31 -7.96 -24.27
C ARG A 187 7.34 -6.94 -23.75
N LEU A 188 7.24 -6.65 -22.48
CA LEU A 188 8.19 -5.82 -21.74
C LEU A 188 9.26 -6.67 -21.05
N LYS A 189 10.37 -6.07 -20.66
CA LYS A 189 11.38 -6.71 -19.80
C LYS A 189 10.78 -7.00 -18.42
N VAL A 190 11.39 -7.92 -17.67
CA VAL A 190 10.87 -8.33 -16.35
C VAL A 190 10.88 -7.17 -15.35
N HIS A 191 11.94 -6.38 -15.35
CA HIS A 191 12.06 -5.21 -14.49
C HIS A 191 11.76 -3.95 -15.28
N ASN A 192 10.61 -3.36 -15.02
CA ASN A 192 10.20 -2.13 -15.70
C ASN A 192 9.35 -1.26 -14.76
N LYS A 193 9.24 0.01 -15.15
CA LYS A 193 8.29 0.98 -14.62
C LYS A 193 7.35 1.35 -15.75
N ILE A 194 6.06 1.26 -15.51
CA ILE A 194 5.03 1.65 -16.46
C ILE A 194 4.34 2.90 -15.91
N SER A 195 4.25 3.93 -16.72
CA SER A 195 3.55 5.16 -16.37
C SER A 195 2.54 5.48 -17.47
N PHE A 196 1.30 5.70 -17.09
CA PHE A 196 0.24 6.08 -17.99
C PHE A 196 -0.80 6.95 -17.27
N THR A 197 -1.54 7.72 -18.02
CA THR A 197 -2.66 8.51 -17.51
C THR A 197 -3.95 7.94 -18.07
N VAL A 198 -4.92 7.74 -17.21
CA VAL A 198 -6.27 7.34 -17.61
C VAL A 198 -7.22 8.49 -17.34
N LYS A 199 -8.12 8.74 -18.29
CA LYS A 199 -9.25 9.63 -18.13
C LYS A 199 -10.51 8.80 -18.33
N ALA A 200 -11.24 8.55 -17.25
CA ALA A 200 -12.55 7.93 -17.31
C ALA A 200 -13.58 8.90 -17.89
N SER A 201 -14.51 8.41 -18.70
CA SER A 201 -15.58 9.20 -19.27
C SER A 201 -16.79 9.30 -18.34
N SER A 202 -16.94 8.38 -17.40
CA SER A 202 -17.98 8.38 -16.39
C SER A 202 -17.48 7.86 -15.04
N ASN A 203 -18.23 8.11 -13.98
CA ASN A 203 -17.91 7.59 -12.64
C ASN A 203 -18.13 6.07 -12.50
N THR A 204 -18.83 5.47 -13.45
CA THR A 204 -19.11 4.03 -13.47
C THR A 204 -18.09 3.24 -14.29
N ASP A 205 -17.14 3.95 -14.92
CA ASP A 205 -16.14 3.29 -15.76
C ASP A 205 -15.24 2.40 -14.92
N ARG A 206 -15.07 1.18 -15.38
CA ARG A 206 -14.07 0.22 -14.90
C ARG A 206 -13.00 0.08 -15.95
N PHE A 207 -11.76 0.24 -15.54
CA PHE A 207 -10.62 0.11 -16.43
C PHE A 207 -9.44 -0.51 -15.68
N GLY A 208 -8.49 -1.02 -16.42
CA GLY A 208 -7.33 -1.64 -15.79
C GLY A 208 -6.20 -1.89 -16.75
N ILE A 209 -5.15 -2.45 -16.21
CA ILE A 209 -4.02 -2.99 -16.96
C ILE A 209 -3.78 -4.43 -16.52
N SER A 210 -3.63 -5.33 -17.49
CA SER A 210 -3.33 -6.74 -17.25
C SER A 210 -1.91 -7.05 -17.70
N PHE A 211 -1.18 -7.78 -16.87
CA PHE A 211 0.16 -8.29 -17.13
C PHE A 211 0.07 -9.80 -17.36
N VAL A 212 0.18 -10.21 -18.60
CA VAL A 212 0.12 -11.63 -18.97
C VAL A 212 1.51 -12.26 -18.76
N ARG A 213 1.56 -13.31 -17.95
CA ARG A 213 2.77 -14.08 -17.71
C ARG A 213 2.78 -15.33 -18.59
N GLY A 214 3.78 -15.43 -19.46
CA GLY A 214 3.92 -16.62 -20.31
C GLY A 214 3.17 -16.52 -21.65
N THR A 215 3.09 -17.63 -22.33
CA THR A 215 2.50 -17.75 -23.69
C THR A 215 1.12 -18.38 -23.70
N ASP A 216 0.69 -18.89 -22.54
CA ASP A 216 -0.56 -19.65 -22.42
C ASP A 216 -1.79 -18.79 -22.11
N SER A 217 -1.60 -17.49 -21.88
CA SER A 217 -2.65 -16.52 -21.50
C SER A 217 -3.45 -16.89 -20.24
N LYS A 218 -3.00 -17.89 -19.49
CA LYS A 218 -3.73 -18.42 -18.32
C LYS A 218 -3.25 -17.85 -17.00
N SER A 219 -2.08 -17.21 -16.99
CA SER A 219 -1.53 -16.57 -15.77
C SER A 219 -1.36 -15.10 -16.03
N TRP A 220 -2.18 -14.30 -15.39
CA TRP A 220 -2.14 -12.85 -15.51
C TRP A 220 -2.29 -12.17 -14.13
N TYR A 221 -1.79 -10.98 -14.06
CA TYR A 221 -2.03 -10.06 -12.95
C TYR A 221 -2.70 -8.82 -13.52
N SER A 222 -3.64 -8.27 -12.81
CA SER A 222 -4.30 -7.05 -13.25
C SER A 222 -4.44 -6.03 -12.12
N ILE A 223 -4.41 -4.78 -12.50
CA ILE A 223 -4.81 -3.67 -11.67
C ILE A 223 -6.12 -3.15 -12.26
N HIS A 224 -7.18 -3.27 -11.50
CA HIS A 224 -8.50 -2.75 -11.87
C HIS A 224 -8.81 -1.53 -11.04
N VAL A 225 -9.22 -0.47 -11.71
CA VAL A 225 -9.73 0.74 -11.07
C VAL A 225 -11.25 0.76 -11.22
N ASN A 226 -11.91 0.91 -10.09
CA ASN A 226 -13.34 1.07 -10.00
C ASN A 226 -13.60 2.54 -9.58
N ALA A 227 -13.99 3.37 -10.54
CA ALA A 227 -14.08 4.81 -10.33
C ALA A 227 -15.25 5.20 -9.41
N ASP A 228 -16.36 4.46 -9.43
CA ASP A 228 -17.53 4.69 -8.58
C ASP A 228 -17.24 4.39 -7.10
N GLU A 229 -16.40 3.40 -6.83
CA GLU A 229 -15.98 3.05 -5.47
C GLU A 229 -14.72 3.79 -5.01
N GLY A 230 -14.05 4.50 -5.91
CA GLY A 230 -12.75 5.12 -5.63
C GLY A 230 -11.65 4.13 -5.26
N LYS A 231 -11.73 2.88 -5.77
CA LYS A 231 -10.83 1.79 -5.41
C LYS A 231 -9.99 1.32 -6.58
N ALA A 232 -8.77 0.91 -6.28
CA ALA A 232 -7.94 0.12 -7.18
C ALA A 232 -7.67 -1.25 -6.54
N ASN A 233 -7.92 -2.30 -7.29
CA ASN A 233 -7.72 -3.68 -6.86
C ASN A 233 -6.58 -4.30 -7.67
N PHE A 234 -5.71 -5.03 -6.98
CA PHE A 234 -4.73 -5.89 -7.63
C PHE A 234 -5.23 -7.33 -7.56
N GLU A 235 -5.36 -7.95 -8.71
CA GLU A 235 -5.90 -9.29 -8.84
C GLU A 235 -4.88 -10.20 -9.54
N LYS A 236 -4.92 -11.45 -9.20
CA LYS A 236 -4.18 -12.51 -9.84
C LYS A 236 -5.17 -13.55 -10.33
N ASP A 237 -5.06 -13.86 -11.62
CA ASP A 237 -5.88 -14.82 -12.40
C ASP A 237 -7.00 -15.46 -11.57
N GLY A 238 -8.20 -14.99 -11.79
CA GLY A 238 -9.43 -15.14 -11.07
C GLY A 238 -9.79 -16.48 -10.51
#